data_b754fa5798d9d3bf784ec79ce6af3bed
#
_entry.id   b754fa5798d9d3bf784ec79ce6af3bed
#
_cell.length_a   1.000
_cell.length_b   1.000
_cell.length_c   1.000
_cell.angle_alpha   90.00
_cell.angle_beta   90.00
_cell.angle_gamma   90.00
#
_symmetry.space_group_name_H-M   'P 1'
#
loop_
_entity.id
_entity.type
_entity.pdbx_description
1 polymer ?
#
loop_
_entity_poly.entity_id
_entity_poly.type
_entity_poly.pdbx_seq_one_letter_code
_entity_poly.pdbx_strand_id
1 'polypeptide(L)'
;YPETTDPRILDAVVAFFKRFSRRIAIVESSGRGMPTRGSFAVAGIDRLARYHGIELIALEEQPVQRYLLPQAGVQKEILVPEIFTEVVEGRAFFVSVPKLKTNLYTGVTLGFKNAMGILPYNLRQHQHHFALDQKLVDILYLVKPDLTLIDGLVGGEGNCPAPVDPVDSRVIISGNNCVETDRVATQIMGFNPSDVPLICAADAAGFNDPQVEVIGEKFSIPFRPADPSLMSQGFRQQFPHVRMLVGHDLPRAPALRSRAQCSPELAVEMEMTCRGGCLASTRFAFEMFVREGQRCDFELVVLIGAGFMLDNQRCYLDHRGQPYTLEEVAALPGKKLAIGTCAHTVVHLTNRFVEGCMPFPNAPHAALHRLTGTWCSVMSLKNRHLLPMLIATLRTSQKRKQLLRAGLRLDCALPSSYLPEEELRVLVPEEQALRAIPWDLPPMSQEEIRAAI
;
A
#
# COMPACT_ATOMS: atom_id res chain seq x y z
N TYR A 1 7.77 11.20 -9.47
CA TYR A 1 7.07 12.43 -9.15
C TYR A 1 5.57 12.24 -8.96
N PRO A 2 4.76 11.54 -9.75
CA PRO A 2 3.34 11.39 -9.43
C PRO A 2 3.06 10.32 -8.35
N GLU A 3 4.06 9.80 -7.69
CA GLU A 3 3.91 8.80 -6.61
C GLU A 3 3.59 9.42 -5.26
N THR A 4 4.20 10.56 -4.96
CA THR A 4 4.12 11.29 -3.68
C THR A 4 3.34 12.58 -3.85
N THR A 5 2.64 13.03 -2.81
CA THR A 5 1.97 14.33 -2.78
C THR A 5 2.94 15.46 -3.15
N ASP A 6 2.48 16.37 -3.98
CA ASP A 6 3.27 17.50 -4.44
C ASP A 6 3.58 18.44 -3.26
N PRO A 7 4.85 18.81 -3.02
CA PRO A 7 5.20 19.73 -1.96
C PRO A 7 4.46 21.08 -2.01
N ARG A 8 4.05 21.54 -3.19
CA ARG A 8 3.27 22.78 -3.34
C ARG A 8 1.88 22.66 -2.72
N ILE A 9 1.27 21.48 -2.81
CA ILE A 9 -0.01 21.20 -2.14
C ILE A 9 0.19 21.18 -0.62
N LEU A 10 1.22 20.49 -0.14
CA LEU A 10 1.53 20.46 1.29
C LEU A 10 1.84 21.86 1.83
N ASP A 11 2.56 22.69 1.06
CA ASP A 11 2.85 24.06 1.40
C ASP A 11 1.56 24.88 1.62
N ALA A 12 0.65 24.80 0.65
CA ALA A 12 -0.65 25.49 0.72
C ALA A 12 -1.51 24.99 1.91
N VAL A 13 -1.55 23.67 2.13
CA VAL A 13 -2.29 23.07 3.24
C VAL A 13 -1.72 23.53 4.59
N VAL A 14 -0.40 23.49 4.76
CA VAL A 14 0.26 23.97 5.99
C VAL A 14 0.01 25.46 6.20
N ALA A 15 0.17 26.29 5.16
CA ALA A 15 -0.08 27.74 5.23
C ALA A 15 -1.53 28.03 5.64
N PHE A 16 -2.49 27.27 5.08
CA PHE A 16 -3.90 27.39 5.45
C PHE A 16 -4.14 27.06 6.93
N PHE A 17 -3.66 25.92 7.41
CA PHE A 17 -3.93 25.46 8.78
C PHE A 17 -3.13 26.23 9.85
N LYS A 18 -2.04 26.90 9.51
CA LYS A 18 -1.35 27.83 10.43
C LYS A 18 -2.22 28.98 10.93
N ARG A 19 -3.31 29.27 10.24
CA ARG A 19 -4.32 30.27 10.68
C ARG A 19 -5.13 29.80 11.89
N PHE A 20 -5.22 28.46 12.09
CA PHE A 20 -6.09 27.85 13.10
C PHE A 20 -5.30 27.15 14.19
N SER A 21 -4.07 26.74 13.92
CA SER A 21 -3.25 26.02 14.88
C SER A 21 -1.80 26.49 14.84
N ARG A 22 -1.22 26.66 16.02
CA ARG A 22 0.23 26.89 16.18
C ARG A 22 1.02 25.58 16.17
N ARG A 23 0.37 24.45 16.44
CA ARG A 23 1.00 23.13 16.44
C ARG A 23 0.53 22.36 15.21
N ILE A 24 1.42 22.20 14.26
CA ILE A 24 1.20 21.44 13.04
C ILE A 24 2.34 20.44 12.91
N ALA A 25 1.99 19.19 12.57
CA ALA A 25 2.95 18.15 12.27
C ALA A 25 2.62 17.51 10.92
N ILE A 26 3.63 17.27 10.10
CA ILE A 26 3.54 16.35 8.97
C ILE A 26 4.01 14.98 9.44
N VAL A 27 3.16 13.98 9.31
CA VAL A 27 3.42 12.61 9.71
C VAL A 27 3.38 11.70 8.47
N GLU A 28 4.29 10.74 8.40
CA GLU A 28 4.34 9.79 7.29
C GLU A 28 5.01 8.49 7.71
N SER A 29 4.68 7.42 7.03
CA SER A 29 5.41 6.16 7.06
C SER A 29 5.65 5.69 5.63
N SER A 30 6.89 5.83 5.18
CA SER A 30 7.28 5.51 3.81
C SER A 30 6.96 4.08 3.44
N GLY A 31 6.53 3.87 2.21
CA GLY A 31 6.38 2.53 1.63
C GLY A 31 7.74 1.88 1.29
N ARG A 32 7.67 0.63 0.84
CA ARG A 32 8.79 -0.10 0.19
C ARG A 32 10.07 -0.24 1.02
N GLY A 33 9.98 -0.20 2.34
CA GLY A 33 11.15 -0.43 3.18
C GLY A 33 12.22 0.66 3.17
N MET A 34 11.86 1.81 2.70
CA MET A 34 12.72 2.98 2.74
C MET A 34 12.50 3.74 4.06
N PRO A 35 13.55 4.22 4.72
CA PRO A 35 13.37 5.03 5.92
C PRO A 35 12.64 6.33 5.56
N THR A 36 11.60 6.66 6.32
CA THR A 36 10.75 7.83 6.05
C THR A 36 11.54 9.14 6.03
N ARG A 37 12.55 9.28 6.90
CA ARG A 37 13.44 10.44 6.86
C ARG A 37 14.15 10.61 5.52
N GLY A 38 14.55 9.51 4.89
CA GLY A 38 15.16 9.54 3.56
C GLY A 38 14.16 9.95 2.48
N SER A 39 12.94 9.44 2.57
CA SER A 39 11.85 9.81 1.65
C SER A 39 11.48 11.29 1.78
N PHE A 40 11.42 11.84 2.99
CA PHE A 40 11.23 13.27 3.23
C PHE A 40 12.32 14.12 2.56
N ALA A 41 13.58 13.74 2.70
CA ALA A 41 14.69 14.48 2.08
C ALA A 41 14.64 14.42 0.55
N VAL A 42 14.32 13.26 -0.03
CA VAL A 42 14.21 13.09 -1.48
C VAL A 42 13.03 13.87 -2.05
N ALA A 43 11.89 13.86 -1.35
CA ALA A 43 10.69 14.60 -1.75
C ALA A 43 10.75 16.11 -1.44
N GLY A 44 11.71 16.56 -0.63
CA GLY A 44 11.84 17.97 -0.23
C GLY A 44 10.92 18.39 0.92
N ILE A 45 10.20 17.45 1.54
CA ILE A 45 9.26 17.72 2.63
C ILE A 45 10.02 18.20 3.89
N ASP A 46 11.23 17.73 4.11
CA ASP A 46 12.10 18.19 5.20
C ASP A 46 12.45 19.69 5.08
N ARG A 47 12.58 20.20 3.86
CA ARG A 47 12.83 21.64 3.60
C ARG A 47 11.57 22.45 3.84
N LEU A 48 10.43 21.95 3.39
CA LEU A 48 9.12 22.56 3.63
C LEU A 48 8.83 22.66 5.13
N ALA A 49 9.03 21.58 5.88
CA ALA A 49 8.81 21.58 7.32
C ALA A 49 9.71 22.60 8.05
N ARG A 50 10.98 22.69 7.64
CA ARG A 50 11.91 23.72 8.19
C ARG A 50 11.49 25.14 7.84
N TYR A 51 11.04 25.38 6.60
CA TYR A 51 10.56 26.69 6.16
C TYR A 51 9.37 27.15 6.98
N HIS A 52 8.42 26.27 7.21
CA HIS A 52 7.25 26.58 8.02
C HIS A 52 7.49 26.53 9.55
N GLY A 53 8.63 26.00 10.01
CA GLY A 53 8.88 25.81 11.45
C GLY A 53 7.94 24.80 12.09
N ILE A 54 7.52 23.76 11.36
CA ILE A 54 6.59 22.73 11.81
C ILE A 54 7.31 21.41 12.08
N GLU A 55 6.64 20.52 12.82
CA GLU A 55 7.17 19.22 13.17
C GLU A 55 7.08 18.26 11.99
N LEU A 56 8.11 17.41 11.83
CA LEU A 56 8.18 16.36 10.81
C LEU A 56 8.45 15.02 11.49
N ILE A 57 7.46 14.11 11.43
CA ILE A 57 7.46 12.87 12.20
C ILE A 57 7.54 11.67 11.24
N ALA A 58 8.58 10.87 11.40
CA ALA A 58 8.66 9.53 10.82
C ALA A 58 7.98 8.54 11.77
N LEU A 59 6.87 7.93 11.34
CA LEU A 59 6.01 7.12 12.21
C LEU A 59 6.72 5.87 12.74
N GLU A 60 7.69 5.32 12.02
CA GLU A 60 8.53 4.21 12.50
C GLU A 60 9.44 4.56 13.68
N GLU A 61 9.53 5.85 14.01
CA GLU A 61 10.29 6.37 15.16
C GLU A 61 9.39 6.76 16.33
N GLN A 62 8.11 6.41 16.29
CA GLN A 62 7.16 6.66 17.36
C GLN A 62 6.92 5.42 18.21
N PRO A 63 6.70 5.56 19.53
CA PRO A 63 6.10 4.49 20.32
C PRO A 63 4.75 4.09 19.75
N VAL A 64 4.26 2.92 20.11
CA VAL A 64 2.97 2.42 19.63
C VAL A 64 2.00 2.25 20.79
N GLN A 65 0.72 2.50 20.49
CA GLN A 65 -0.41 2.21 21.36
C GLN A 65 -1.23 1.08 20.75
N ARG A 66 -1.69 0.18 21.59
CA ARG A 66 -2.53 -0.97 21.22
C ARG A 66 -4.02 -0.63 21.45
N TYR A 67 -4.84 -0.94 20.45
CA TYR A 67 -6.29 -0.75 20.50
C TYR A 67 -7.03 -2.04 20.17
N LEU A 68 -8.17 -2.28 20.83
CA LEU A 68 -9.13 -3.31 20.49
C LEU A 68 -10.29 -2.67 19.71
N LEU A 69 -10.64 -3.24 18.55
CA LEU A 69 -11.71 -2.79 17.66
C LEU A 69 -12.78 -3.88 17.57
N PRO A 70 -13.74 -3.95 18.49
CA PRO A 70 -14.77 -5.00 18.50
C PRO A 70 -15.60 -5.05 17.23
N GLN A 71 -15.81 -3.89 16.58
CA GLN A 71 -16.58 -3.72 15.35
C GLN A 71 -15.84 -4.17 14.10
N ALA A 72 -14.51 -4.24 14.14
CA ALA A 72 -13.69 -4.59 12.98
C ALA A 72 -14.07 -5.96 12.41
N GLY A 73 -14.06 -6.07 11.08
CA GLY A 73 -14.39 -7.32 10.39
C GLY A 73 -13.29 -8.37 10.51
N VAL A 74 -12.04 -7.93 10.40
CA VAL A 74 -10.85 -8.80 10.35
C VAL A 74 -9.83 -8.41 11.41
N GLN A 75 -9.48 -7.13 11.50
CA GLN A 75 -8.40 -6.64 12.34
C GLN A 75 -8.94 -6.17 13.70
N LYS A 76 -9.27 -7.11 14.55
CA LYS A 76 -9.85 -6.86 15.88
C LYS A 76 -8.89 -6.15 16.83
N GLU A 77 -7.61 -6.22 16.57
CA GLU A 77 -6.56 -5.61 17.37
C GLU A 77 -5.59 -4.88 16.45
N ILE A 78 -5.22 -3.66 16.81
CA ILE A 78 -4.36 -2.81 16.00
C ILE A 78 -3.34 -2.07 16.88
N LEU A 79 -2.11 -1.97 16.37
CA LEU A 79 -1.10 -1.07 16.90
C LEU A 79 -0.99 0.17 16.02
N VAL A 80 -1.00 1.34 16.61
CA VAL A 80 -0.78 2.60 15.90
C VAL A 80 0.29 3.45 16.60
N PRO A 81 1.02 4.29 15.87
CA PRO A 81 1.94 5.24 16.46
C PRO A 81 1.23 6.17 17.45
N GLU A 82 1.88 6.44 18.58
CA GLU A 82 1.30 7.17 19.72
C GLU A 82 0.74 8.54 19.33
N ILE A 83 1.33 9.21 18.34
CA ILE A 83 0.83 10.51 17.86
C ILE A 83 -0.65 10.47 17.45
N PHE A 84 -1.15 9.32 16.98
CA PHE A 84 -2.55 9.16 16.60
C PHE A 84 -3.50 9.04 17.79
N THR A 85 -3.00 8.85 19.01
CA THR A 85 -3.85 8.93 20.21
C THR A 85 -4.49 10.30 20.33
N GLU A 86 -3.80 11.36 19.90
CA GLU A 86 -4.34 12.72 19.90
C GLU A 86 -5.53 12.87 18.95
N VAL A 87 -5.50 12.17 17.82
CA VAL A 87 -6.63 12.12 16.86
C VAL A 87 -7.79 11.32 17.45
N VAL A 88 -7.50 10.13 17.99
CA VAL A 88 -8.52 9.25 18.60
C VAL A 88 -9.23 9.95 19.76
N GLU A 89 -8.48 10.66 20.60
CA GLU A 89 -8.99 11.36 21.79
C GLU A 89 -9.60 12.75 21.47
N GLY A 90 -9.66 13.15 20.22
CA GLY A 90 -10.29 14.41 19.85
C GLY A 90 -9.43 15.66 20.05
N ARG A 91 -8.15 15.50 20.33
CA ARG A 91 -7.24 16.62 20.62
C ARG A 91 -6.49 17.14 19.40
N ALA A 92 -6.54 16.40 18.27
CA ALA A 92 -5.91 16.79 17.03
C ALA A 92 -6.88 16.65 15.85
N PHE A 93 -6.78 17.57 14.91
CA PHE A 93 -7.48 17.54 13.63
C PHE A 93 -6.59 16.84 12.60
N PHE A 94 -7.12 15.80 11.98
CA PHE A 94 -6.36 14.95 11.05
C PHE A 94 -6.71 15.25 9.59
N VAL A 95 -5.73 15.74 8.83
CA VAL A 95 -5.85 15.99 7.39
C VAL A 95 -5.10 14.92 6.62
N SER A 96 -5.82 14.14 5.82
CA SER A 96 -5.22 13.20 4.87
C SER A 96 -4.97 13.91 3.54
N VAL A 97 -3.71 13.89 3.06
CA VAL A 97 -3.32 14.55 1.80
C VAL A 97 -2.74 13.51 0.83
N PRO A 98 -3.56 12.60 0.29
CA PRO A 98 -3.12 11.55 -0.61
C PRO A 98 -2.92 12.05 -2.04
N LYS A 99 -2.26 11.23 -2.85
CA LYS A 99 -2.12 11.40 -4.29
C LYS A 99 -3.27 10.75 -5.06
N LEU A 100 -3.78 11.41 -6.09
CA LEU A 100 -4.74 10.82 -7.04
C LEU A 100 -4.04 9.79 -7.91
N LYS A 101 -4.20 8.50 -7.60
CA LYS A 101 -3.53 7.43 -8.37
C LYS A 101 -4.23 6.08 -8.28
N THR A 102 -4.00 5.26 -9.31
CA THR A 102 -4.35 3.83 -9.31
C THR A 102 -3.48 3.04 -8.32
N ASN A 103 -3.79 1.76 -8.11
CA ASN A 103 -3.04 0.92 -7.18
C ASN A 103 -3.13 -0.56 -7.52
N LEU A 104 -2.00 -1.25 -7.55
CA LEU A 104 -1.89 -2.70 -7.77
C LEU A 104 -2.67 -3.54 -6.75
N TYR A 105 -2.76 -3.06 -5.50
CA TYR A 105 -3.33 -3.83 -4.39
C TYR A 105 -4.83 -3.62 -4.23
N THR A 106 -5.31 -2.38 -4.40
CA THR A 106 -6.69 -1.96 -4.09
C THR A 106 -7.43 -1.34 -5.26
N GLY A 107 -6.86 -1.33 -6.47
CA GLY A 107 -7.42 -0.62 -7.63
C GLY A 107 -7.09 0.87 -7.63
N VAL A 108 -7.39 1.57 -6.56
CA VAL A 108 -7.06 3.00 -6.36
C VAL A 108 -6.31 3.22 -5.05
N THR A 109 -5.48 4.27 -4.99
CA THR A 109 -4.96 4.87 -3.76
C THR A 109 -5.62 6.22 -3.62
N LEU A 110 -6.26 6.51 -2.55
CA LEU A 110 -6.92 7.79 -2.30
C LEU A 110 -6.95 8.06 -0.80
N GLY A 111 -7.99 8.71 -0.28
CA GLY A 111 -8.06 9.22 1.07
C GLY A 111 -7.90 8.17 2.16
N PHE A 112 -8.79 7.19 2.22
CA PHE A 112 -8.73 6.23 3.32
C PHE A 112 -7.74 5.08 3.08
N LYS A 113 -7.39 4.75 1.83
CA LYS A 113 -6.24 3.86 1.56
C LYS A 113 -4.94 4.46 2.11
N ASN A 114 -4.83 5.80 2.15
CA ASN A 114 -3.69 6.49 2.74
C ASN A 114 -3.51 6.14 4.23
N ALA A 115 -4.60 5.82 4.94
CA ALA A 115 -4.58 5.37 6.33
C ALA A 115 -3.74 4.09 6.55
N MET A 116 -3.41 3.31 5.51
CA MET A 116 -2.44 2.24 5.61
C MET A 116 -1.08 2.70 6.15
N GLY A 117 -0.72 3.97 5.92
CA GLY A 117 0.49 4.60 6.46
C GLY A 117 0.51 4.74 7.98
N ILE A 118 -0.66 4.70 8.63
CA ILE A 118 -0.79 4.80 10.10
C ILE A 118 -0.28 3.53 10.77
N LEU A 119 -0.41 2.37 10.13
CA LEU A 119 0.08 1.11 10.68
C LEU A 119 1.60 1.14 10.82
N PRO A 120 2.15 0.65 11.93
CA PRO A 120 3.59 0.52 12.11
C PRO A 120 4.23 -0.22 10.94
N TYR A 121 5.42 0.23 10.54
CA TYR A 121 6.09 -0.21 9.32
C TYR A 121 6.17 -1.75 9.19
N ASN A 122 6.63 -2.45 10.22
CA ASN A 122 6.76 -3.91 10.17
C ASN A 122 5.39 -4.60 10.10
N LEU A 123 4.39 -4.13 10.85
CA LEU A 123 3.03 -4.66 10.80
C LEU A 123 2.38 -4.44 9.44
N ARG A 124 2.60 -3.28 8.83
CA ARG A 124 2.05 -2.97 7.50
C ARG A 124 2.51 -3.98 6.45
N GLN A 125 3.75 -4.44 6.49
CA GLN A 125 4.24 -5.48 5.59
C GLN A 125 3.44 -6.78 5.75
N HIS A 126 3.15 -7.19 6.98
CA HIS A 126 2.32 -8.35 7.26
C HIS A 126 0.83 -8.14 7.00
N GLN A 127 0.38 -6.89 6.99
CA GLN A 127 -1.04 -6.56 6.77
C GLN A 127 -1.44 -6.39 5.31
N HIS A 128 -0.50 -6.33 4.36
CA HIS A 128 -0.78 -6.19 2.93
C HIS A 128 -1.26 -7.47 2.22
N HIS A 129 -1.31 -8.60 2.90
CA HIS A 129 -1.89 -9.83 2.38
C HIS A 129 -3.34 -9.96 2.83
N PHE A 130 -4.02 -10.98 2.43
CA PHE A 130 -5.36 -11.43 2.84
C PHE A 130 -6.30 -10.33 3.40
N ALA A 131 -7.46 -10.18 2.78
CA ALA A 131 -8.52 -9.24 3.17
C ALA A 131 -8.05 -7.77 3.32
N LEU A 132 -7.16 -7.31 2.43
CA LEU A 132 -6.58 -5.97 2.53
C LEU A 132 -7.64 -4.87 2.55
N ASP A 133 -8.67 -4.98 1.70
CA ASP A 133 -9.74 -3.98 1.62
C ASP A 133 -10.49 -3.88 2.94
N GLN A 134 -10.85 -5.02 3.56
CA GLN A 134 -11.52 -5.03 4.86
C GLN A 134 -10.62 -4.47 5.98
N LYS A 135 -9.33 -4.78 5.98
CA LYS A 135 -8.40 -4.23 6.99
C LYS A 135 -8.25 -2.72 6.89
N LEU A 136 -8.30 -2.16 5.69
CA LEU A 136 -8.30 -0.72 5.50
C LEU A 136 -9.58 -0.08 6.02
N VAL A 137 -10.71 -0.73 5.83
CA VAL A 137 -11.98 -0.32 6.43
C VAL A 137 -11.92 -0.43 7.96
N ASP A 138 -11.33 -1.48 8.49
CA ASP A 138 -11.17 -1.67 9.94
C ASP A 138 -10.39 -0.52 10.59
N ILE A 139 -9.41 0.07 9.89
CA ILE A 139 -8.68 1.26 10.37
C ILE A 139 -9.61 2.45 10.57
N LEU A 140 -10.67 2.59 9.78
CA LEU A 140 -11.64 3.69 9.89
C LEU A 140 -12.42 3.67 11.21
N TYR A 141 -12.53 2.51 11.88
CA TYR A 141 -13.10 2.46 13.22
C TYR A 141 -12.20 3.13 14.26
N LEU A 142 -10.91 3.28 14.01
CA LEU A 142 -9.96 3.91 14.91
C LEU A 142 -9.64 5.34 14.50
N VAL A 143 -9.24 5.54 13.24
CA VAL A 143 -8.75 6.83 12.73
C VAL A 143 -9.41 7.13 11.41
N LYS A 144 -10.28 8.13 11.42
CA LYS A 144 -10.86 8.76 10.22
C LYS A 144 -10.23 10.13 10.01
N PRO A 145 -9.84 10.48 8.78
CA PRO A 145 -9.49 11.86 8.48
C PRO A 145 -10.69 12.79 8.71
N ASP A 146 -10.46 13.91 9.39
CA ASP A 146 -11.44 14.98 9.51
C ASP A 146 -11.60 15.72 8.17
N LEU A 147 -10.51 15.78 7.39
CA LEU A 147 -10.49 16.31 6.03
C LEU A 147 -9.61 15.40 5.15
N THR A 148 -10.11 15.09 3.99
CA THR A 148 -9.32 14.49 2.91
C THR A 148 -9.13 15.52 1.80
N LEU A 149 -7.88 15.74 1.37
CA LEU A 149 -7.53 16.60 0.26
C LEU A 149 -6.65 15.82 -0.72
N ILE A 150 -7.23 15.38 -1.83
CA ILE A 150 -6.55 14.55 -2.83
C ILE A 150 -5.80 15.44 -3.81
N ASP A 151 -4.50 15.26 -3.85
CA ASP A 151 -3.62 15.92 -4.83
C ASP A 151 -3.72 15.24 -6.20
N GLY A 152 -4.40 15.87 -7.11
CA GLY A 152 -4.48 15.52 -8.53
C GLY A 152 -3.84 16.55 -9.44
N LEU A 153 -2.87 17.37 -9.01
CA LEU A 153 -2.14 18.25 -9.92
C LEU A 153 -1.49 17.44 -11.05
N VAL A 154 -0.78 16.38 -10.69
CA VAL A 154 -0.33 15.35 -11.60
C VAL A 154 -0.72 14.02 -10.97
N GLY A 155 -1.70 13.36 -11.53
CA GLY A 155 -2.15 12.05 -11.10
C GLY A 155 -1.16 10.94 -11.48
N GLY A 156 -1.40 9.74 -10.97
CA GLY A 156 -0.60 8.56 -11.28
C GLY A 156 -1.46 7.40 -11.76
N GLU A 157 -1.10 6.78 -12.88
CA GLU A 157 -1.85 5.68 -13.45
C GLU A 157 -1.03 4.40 -13.66
N GLY A 158 -1.69 3.32 -14.01
CA GLY A 158 -1.11 2.00 -14.27
C GLY A 158 -0.78 1.26 -12.98
N ASN A 159 0.37 0.58 -12.95
CA ASN A 159 0.73 -0.32 -11.87
C ASN A 159 1.33 0.39 -10.63
N CYS A 160 0.66 1.45 -10.18
CA CYS A 160 1.06 2.21 -9.00
C CYS A 160 1.11 1.33 -7.73
N PRO A 161 1.97 1.63 -6.74
CA PRO A 161 2.74 2.87 -6.60
C PRO A 161 4.03 2.96 -7.40
N ALA A 162 4.50 1.89 -8.00
CA ALA A 162 5.64 1.92 -8.91
C ALA A 162 5.68 0.65 -9.79
N PRO A 163 6.02 0.82 -11.05
CA PRO A 163 6.19 2.11 -11.71
C PRO A 163 4.88 2.89 -11.79
N VAL A 164 4.97 4.19 -11.89
CA VAL A 164 3.82 5.08 -12.00
C VAL A 164 3.99 5.95 -13.25
N ASP A 165 2.94 6.05 -14.06
CA ASP A 165 2.90 6.93 -15.22
C ASP A 165 2.12 8.20 -14.87
N PRO A 166 2.60 9.39 -15.28
CA PRO A 166 1.95 10.65 -14.92
C PRO A 166 0.71 10.91 -15.77
N VAL A 167 -0.34 11.44 -15.13
CA VAL A 167 -1.54 11.98 -15.77
C VAL A 167 -1.64 13.45 -15.43
N ASP A 168 -1.71 14.32 -16.43
CA ASP A 168 -1.89 15.77 -16.24
C ASP A 168 -3.35 16.08 -15.88
N SER A 169 -3.72 15.77 -14.67
CA SER A 169 -5.11 15.81 -14.20
C SER A 169 -5.56 17.19 -13.71
N ARG A 170 -4.66 18.01 -13.16
CA ARG A 170 -4.91 19.41 -12.72
C ARG A 170 -6.13 19.59 -11.83
N VAL A 171 -6.41 18.66 -10.96
CA VAL A 171 -7.56 18.67 -10.06
C VAL A 171 -7.13 18.57 -8.61
N ILE A 172 -7.88 19.21 -7.73
CA ILE A 172 -7.83 19.01 -6.28
C ILE A 172 -9.24 18.59 -5.86
N ILE A 173 -9.34 17.52 -5.09
CA ILE A 173 -10.60 17.00 -4.59
C ILE A 173 -10.51 17.00 -3.07
N SER A 174 -11.47 17.61 -2.40
CA SER A 174 -11.49 17.64 -0.94
C SER A 174 -12.87 17.33 -0.39
N GLY A 175 -12.90 16.70 0.79
CA GLY A 175 -14.17 16.39 1.47
C GLY A 175 -13.96 15.99 2.92
N ASN A 176 -15.01 16.11 3.71
CA ASN A 176 -15.06 15.79 5.13
C ASN A 176 -15.45 14.33 5.42
N ASN A 177 -15.77 13.56 4.39
CA ASN A 177 -15.93 12.11 4.47
C ASN A 177 -14.93 11.46 3.49
N CYS A 178 -13.95 10.71 4.01
CA CYS A 178 -12.89 10.15 3.20
C CYS A 178 -13.40 9.08 2.21
N VAL A 179 -14.46 8.34 2.54
CA VAL A 179 -15.04 7.31 1.67
C VAL A 179 -15.76 7.98 0.49
N GLU A 180 -16.57 9.00 0.75
CA GLU A 180 -17.28 9.72 -0.30
C GLU A 180 -16.32 10.57 -1.16
N THR A 181 -15.28 11.13 -0.56
CA THR A 181 -14.23 11.82 -1.31
C THR A 181 -13.52 10.86 -2.28
N ASP A 182 -13.24 9.64 -1.83
CA ASP A 182 -12.62 8.59 -2.66
C ASP A 182 -13.58 8.08 -3.74
N ARG A 183 -14.87 8.00 -3.45
CA ARG A 183 -15.91 7.65 -4.43
C ARG A 183 -15.95 8.65 -5.58
N VAL A 184 -16.02 9.95 -5.27
CA VAL A 184 -16.01 11.03 -6.26
C VAL A 184 -14.70 11.03 -7.05
N ALA A 185 -13.57 10.89 -6.38
CA ALA A 185 -12.26 10.80 -7.04
C ALA A 185 -12.18 9.61 -7.99
N THR A 186 -12.72 8.46 -7.61
CA THR A 186 -12.79 7.26 -8.44
C THR A 186 -13.61 7.52 -9.73
N GLN A 187 -14.75 8.22 -9.62
CA GLN A 187 -15.55 8.61 -10.79
C GLN A 187 -14.80 9.60 -11.70
N ILE A 188 -14.09 10.56 -11.12
CA ILE A 188 -13.24 11.50 -11.87
C ILE A 188 -12.14 10.76 -12.64
N MET A 189 -11.57 9.69 -12.05
CA MET A 189 -10.59 8.83 -12.71
C MET A 189 -11.19 7.94 -13.81
N GLY A 190 -12.50 8.01 -14.05
CA GLY A 190 -13.19 7.21 -15.08
C GLY A 190 -13.54 5.80 -14.65
N PHE A 191 -13.46 5.46 -13.37
CA PHE A 191 -13.83 4.15 -12.84
C PHE A 191 -15.22 4.18 -12.22
N ASN A 192 -15.88 3.03 -12.25
CA ASN A 192 -17.11 2.85 -11.50
C ASN A 192 -16.75 2.48 -10.04
N PRO A 193 -17.19 3.25 -9.03
CA PRO A 193 -16.90 2.95 -7.62
C PRO A 193 -17.37 1.55 -7.17
N SER A 194 -18.43 1.02 -7.78
CA SER A 194 -18.94 -0.33 -7.49
C SER A 194 -17.98 -1.45 -7.94
N ASP A 195 -17.03 -1.15 -8.80
CA ASP A 195 -16.01 -2.11 -9.25
C ASP A 195 -14.73 -2.03 -8.39
N VAL A 196 -14.70 -1.13 -7.38
CA VAL A 196 -13.57 -0.96 -6.46
C VAL A 196 -13.86 -1.67 -5.13
N PRO A 197 -13.26 -2.86 -4.87
CA PRO A 197 -13.56 -3.66 -3.68
C PRO A 197 -13.41 -2.91 -2.37
N LEU A 198 -12.46 -1.97 -2.31
CA LEU A 198 -12.20 -1.14 -1.15
C LEU A 198 -13.39 -0.22 -0.80
N ILE A 199 -14.02 0.40 -1.81
CA ILE A 199 -15.21 1.25 -1.63
C ILE A 199 -16.41 0.37 -1.25
N CYS A 200 -16.60 -0.76 -1.93
CA CYS A 200 -17.67 -1.70 -1.60
C CYS A 200 -17.58 -2.24 -0.16
N ALA A 201 -16.36 -2.50 0.32
CA ALA A 201 -16.14 -2.94 1.70
C ALA A 201 -16.49 -1.83 2.71
N ALA A 202 -16.18 -0.56 2.40
CA ALA A 202 -16.54 0.57 3.24
C ALA A 202 -18.06 0.78 3.29
N ASP A 203 -18.76 0.63 2.16
CA ASP A 203 -20.21 0.68 2.08
C ASP A 203 -20.86 -0.42 2.93
N ALA A 204 -20.36 -1.65 2.81
CA ALA A 204 -20.87 -2.79 3.59
C ALA A 204 -20.66 -2.61 5.10
N ALA A 205 -19.66 -1.84 5.50
CA ALA A 205 -19.39 -1.49 6.90
C ALA A 205 -20.15 -0.24 7.39
N GLY A 206 -20.95 0.41 6.52
CA GLY A 206 -21.78 1.57 6.87
C GLY A 206 -21.03 2.89 6.91
N PHE A 207 -19.88 3.01 6.24
CA PHE A 207 -19.12 4.26 6.15
C PHE A 207 -19.54 5.16 4.97
N ASN A 208 -20.52 4.74 4.18
CA ASN A 208 -21.12 5.58 3.14
C ASN A 208 -22.00 6.66 3.73
N ASP A 209 -22.12 7.78 3.01
CA ASP A 209 -23.02 8.88 3.33
C ASP A 209 -23.97 9.10 2.15
N PRO A 210 -25.28 8.76 2.28
CA PRO A 210 -26.25 8.96 1.22
C PRO A 210 -26.61 10.44 0.98
N GLN A 211 -26.23 11.34 1.87
CA GLN A 211 -26.54 12.78 1.82
C GLN A 211 -25.38 13.64 1.32
N VAL A 212 -24.38 13.02 0.66
CA VAL A 212 -23.21 13.73 0.16
C VAL A 212 -23.62 14.79 -0.88
N GLU A 213 -23.14 16.00 -0.70
CA GLU A 213 -23.22 17.08 -1.68
C GLU A 213 -21.87 17.23 -2.37
N VAL A 214 -21.88 17.24 -3.70
CA VAL A 214 -20.67 17.44 -4.52
C VAL A 214 -20.74 18.84 -5.14
N ILE A 215 -19.82 19.70 -4.74
CA ILE A 215 -19.68 21.08 -5.24
C ILE A 215 -18.52 21.13 -6.20
N GLY A 216 -18.72 21.73 -7.38
CA GLY A 216 -17.71 21.92 -8.41
C GLY A 216 -18.10 21.33 -9.75
N GLU A 217 -17.15 21.31 -10.69
CA GLU A 217 -17.39 20.82 -12.03
C GLU A 217 -17.44 19.29 -12.07
N LYS A 218 -18.38 18.75 -12.84
CA LYS A 218 -18.47 17.32 -13.12
C LYS A 218 -17.70 17.01 -14.41
N PHE A 219 -16.62 16.27 -14.28
CA PHE A 219 -15.78 15.84 -15.42
C PHE A 219 -15.18 14.46 -15.12
N SER A 220 -14.62 13.84 -16.14
CA SER A 220 -13.90 12.59 -16.02
C SER A 220 -12.58 12.68 -16.79
N ILE A 221 -11.54 12.15 -16.18
CA ILE A 221 -10.21 11.97 -16.78
C ILE A 221 -9.96 10.47 -16.82
N PRO A 222 -9.90 9.83 -17.98
CA PRO A 222 -9.72 8.38 -18.04
C PRO A 222 -8.30 7.99 -17.62
N PHE A 223 -8.19 7.34 -16.45
CA PHE A 223 -6.95 6.73 -15.98
C PHE A 223 -6.88 5.28 -16.47
N ARG A 224 -5.67 4.85 -16.81
CA ARG A 224 -5.40 3.44 -17.10
C ARG A 224 -5.43 2.64 -15.80
N PRO A 225 -6.25 1.57 -15.70
CA PRO A 225 -6.33 0.77 -14.49
C PRO A 225 -5.01 0.03 -14.19
N ALA A 226 -4.81 -0.32 -12.94
CA ALA A 226 -3.76 -1.25 -12.55
C ALA A 226 -4.10 -2.67 -13.00
N ASP A 227 -3.11 -3.37 -13.57
CA ASP A 227 -3.19 -4.79 -13.90
C ASP A 227 -2.20 -5.57 -13.01
N PRO A 228 -2.65 -6.12 -11.87
CA PRO A 228 -1.79 -6.89 -10.98
C PRO A 228 -1.48 -8.28 -11.52
N SER A 229 -2.23 -8.80 -12.50
CA SER A 229 -2.10 -10.16 -12.99
C SER A 229 -0.77 -10.41 -13.68
N LEU A 230 -0.14 -11.53 -13.35
CA LEU A 230 1.04 -12.06 -14.00
C LEU A 230 0.67 -13.09 -15.10
N MET A 231 -0.62 -13.38 -15.23
CA MET A 231 -1.19 -14.26 -16.25
C MET A 231 -1.93 -13.49 -17.34
N SER A 232 -2.10 -12.16 -17.19
CA SER A 232 -2.76 -11.30 -18.18
C SER A 232 -2.07 -11.34 -19.53
N GLN A 233 -2.83 -11.06 -20.60
CA GLN A 233 -2.27 -10.99 -21.94
C GLN A 233 -1.15 -9.94 -22.03
N GLY A 234 -1.33 -8.77 -21.40
CA GLY A 234 -0.33 -7.71 -21.40
C GLY A 234 0.99 -8.16 -20.76
N PHE A 235 0.93 -8.84 -19.61
CA PHE A 235 2.12 -9.39 -18.98
C PHE A 235 2.83 -10.41 -19.87
N ARG A 236 2.11 -11.37 -20.45
CA ARG A 236 2.67 -12.42 -21.29
C ARG A 236 3.26 -11.89 -22.61
N GLN A 237 2.72 -10.81 -23.16
CA GLN A 237 3.29 -10.13 -24.31
C GLN A 237 4.60 -9.43 -23.95
N GLN A 238 4.68 -8.82 -22.79
CA GLN A 238 5.87 -8.14 -22.29
C GLN A 238 6.97 -9.11 -21.85
N PHE A 239 6.58 -10.27 -21.31
CA PHE A 239 7.49 -11.31 -20.79
C PHE A 239 7.20 -12.68 -21.41
N PRO A 240 7.45 -12.89 -22.71
CA PRO A 240 7.06 -14.11 -23.42
C PRO A 240 7.80 -15.37 -22.93
N HIS A 241 8.97 -15.22 -22.31
CA HIS A 241 9.78 -16.31 -21.77
C HIS A 241 9.51 -16.59 -20.28
N VAL A 242 8.55 -15.87 -19.67
CA VAL A 242 8.19 -16.07 -18.26
C VAL A 242 6.91 -16.89 -18.16
N ARG A 243 7.00 -18.05 -17.53
CA ARG A 243 5.86 -18.90 -17.22
C ARG A 243 5.47 -18.72 -15.77
N MET A 244 4.26 -18.20 -15.56
CA MET A 244 3.69 -18.07 -14.23
C MET A 244 2.90 -19.31 -13.87
N LEU A 245 3.16 -19.84 -12.68
CA LEU A 245 2.45 -20.96 -12.09
C LEU A 245 1.94 -20.58 -10.71
N VAL A 246 0.64 -20.75 -10.49
CA VAL A 246 -0.03 -20.41 -9.24
C VAL A 246 -0.68 -21.63 -8.62
N GLY A 247 -0.63 -21.74 -7.31
CA GLY A 247 -1.32 -22.80 -6.59
C GLY A 247 -1.58 -22.40 -5.14
N HIS A 248 -2.86 -22.35 -4.78
CA HIS A 248 -3.31 -22.10 -3.43
C HIS A 248 -4.43 -23.05 -3.06
N ASP A 249 -4.42 -23.53 -1.81
CA ASP A 249 -5.59 -24.16 -1.23
C ASP A 249 -6.62 -23.05 -0.94
N LEU A 250 -7.62 -22.97 -1.79
CA LEU A 250 -8.70 -21.99 -1.62
C LEU A 250 -9.64 -22.44 -0.49
N PRO A 251 -9.83 -21.68 0.58
CA PRO A 251 -10.68 -22.10 1.71
C PRO A 251 -12.13 -22.36 1.33
N ARG A 252 -12.58 -21.83 0.18
CA ARG A 252 -13.95 -21.94 -0.33
C ARG A 252 -14.07 -22.81 -1.58
N ALA A 253 -12.97 -23.25 -2.17
CA ALA A 253 -13.03 -24.14 -3.30
C ALA A 253 -13.28 -25.59 -2.80
N PRO A 254 -14.21 -26.35 -3.41
CA PRO A 254 -14.28 -27.77 -3.17
C PRO A 254 -12.94 -28.39 -3.54
N ALA A 255 -12.51 -29.41 -2.79
CA ALA A 255 -11.30 -30.13 -3.12
C ALA A 255 -11.39 -30.57 -4.59
N LEU A 256 -10.43 -30.13 -5.41
CA LEU A 256 -10.39 -30.49 -6.82
C LEU A 256 -10.12 -31.98 -6.93
N ARG A 257 -11.02 -32.70 -7.59
CA ARG A 257 -10.98 -34.16 -7.68
C ARG A 257 -10.45 -34.67 -9.01
N SER A 258 -10.34 -33.80 -10.02
CA SER A 258 -9.87 -34.19 -11.34
C SER A 258 -9.28 -33.02 -12.13
N ARG A 259 -8.42 -33.33 -13.10
CA ARG A 259 -7.83 -32.34 -14.03
C ARG A 259 -8.91 -31.62 -14.85
N ALA A 260 -10.09 -32.24 -15.08
CA ALA A 260 -11.20 -31.62 -15.81
C ALA A 260 -11.84 -30.41 -15.11
N GLN A 261 -11.59 -30.25 -13.81
CA GLN A 261 -12.08 -29.11 -13.03
C GLN A 261 -11.10 -27.92 -13.08
N CYS A 262 -9.90 -28.12 -13.62
CA CYS A 262 -8.93 -27.05 -13.79
C CYS A 262 -9.32 -26.21 -15.02
N SER A 263 -9.32 -24.88 -14.84
CA SER A 263 -9.71 -23.93 -15.88
C SER A 263 -8.89 -22.65 -15.79
N PRO A 264 -8.88 -21.80 -16.84
CA PRO A 264 -8.27 -20.49 -16.80
C PRO A 264 -8.87 -19.61 -15.69
N GLU A 265 -10.20 -19.69 -15.46
CA GLU A 265 -10.92 -18.92 -14.44
C GLU A 265 -10.43 -19.32 -13.04
N LEU A 266 -10.26 -20.61 -12.80
CA LEU A 266 -9.69 -21.11 -11.53
C LEU A 266 -8.25 -20.60 -11.32
N ALA A 267 -7.44 -20.58 -12.38
CA ALA A 267 -6.08 -20.05 -12.29
C ALA A 267 -6.07 -18.56 -11.91
N VAL A 268 -6.98 -17.76 -12.47
CA VAL A 268 -7.17 -16.35 -12.12
C VAL A 268 -7.66 -16.20 -10.68
N GLU A 269 -8.61 -17.02 -10.23
CA GLU A 269 -9.10 -17.01 -8.84
C GLU A 269 -7.96 -17.32 -7.87
N MET A 270 -7.16 -18.35 -8.13
CA MET A 270 -5.99 -18.69 -7.34
C MET A 270 -4.95 -17.55 -7.32
N GLU A 271 -4.68 -16.94 -8.48
CA GLU A 271 -3.77 -15.82 -8.60
C GLU A 271 -4.24 -14.63 -7.74
N MET A 272 -5.52 -14.30 -7.84
CA MET A 272 -6.12 -13.15 -7.13
C MET A 272 -6.20 -13.33 -5.61
N THR A 273 -6.14 -14.58 -5.12
CA THR A 273 -6.02 -14.86 -3.68
C THR A 273 -4.80 -14.16 -3.06
N CYS A 274 -3.72 -14.02 -3.83
CA CYS A 274 -2.48 -13.34 -3.41
C CYS A 274 -2.35 -11.90 -3.93
N ARG A 275 -3.44 -11.27 -4.39
CA ARG A 275 -3.42 -9.90 -4.96
C ARG A 275 -2.74 -8.90 -4.04
N GLY A 276 -3.11 -8.88 -2.75
CA GLY A 276 -2.52 -7.99 -1.74
C GLY A 276 -1.11 -8.36 -1.28
N GLY A 277 -0.53 -9.42 -1.82
CA GLY A 277 0.75 -9.99 -1.39
C GLY A 277 1.72 -10.27 -2.52
N CYS A 278 2.00 -11.56 -2.74
CA CYS A 278 3.01 -12.03 -3.69
C CYS A 278 2.75 -11.56 -5.12
N LEU A 279 1.49 -11.52 -5.56
CA LEU A 279 1.12 -11.13 -6.92
C LEU A 279 1.61 -9.71 -7.23
N ALA A 280 1.15 -8.73 -6.47
CA ALA A 280 1.49 -7.32 -6.71
C ALA A 280 2.99 -7.03 -6.49
N SER A 281 3.62 -7.69 -5.50
CA SER A 281 5.07 -7.55 -5.27
C SER A 281 5.89 -8.10 -6.44
N THR A 282 5.44 -9.20 -7.03
CA THR A 282 6.09 -9.80 -8.21
C THR A 282 5.86 -8.96 -9.46
N ARG A 283 4.61 -8.48 -9.66
CA ARG A 283 4.31 -7.56 -10.77
C ARG A 283 5.18 -6.31 -10.70
N PHE A 284 5.25 -5.68 -9.52
CA PHE A 284 6.15 -4.56 -9.27
C PHE A 284 7.60 -4.88 -9.67
N ALA A 285 8.11 -6.05 -9.29
CA ALA A 285 9.48 -6.44 -9.57
C ALA A 285 9.78 -6.52 -11.08
N PHE A 286 8.89 -7.13 -11.85
CA PHE A 286 9.02 -7.23 -13.31
C PHE A 286 8.93 -5.86 -13.99
N GLU A 287 7.98 -5.02 -13.58
CA GLU A 287 7.82 -3.67 -14.13
C GLU A 287 9.07 -2.81 -13.87
N MET A 288 9.60 -2.86 -12.64
CA MET A 288 10.83 -2.13 -12.31
C MET A 288 12.03 -2.64 -13.08
N PHE A 289 12.13 -3.97 -13.26
CA PHE A 289 13.20 -4.60 -14.02
C PHE A 289 13.26 -4.06 -15.48
N VAL A 290 12.10 -3.95 -16.12
CA VAL A 290 12.01 -3.36 -17.48
C VAL A 290 12.33 -1.86 -17.46
N ARG A 291 11.86 -1.12 -16.47
CA ARG A 291 12.15 0.31 -16.34
C ARG A 291 13.65 0.60 -16.15
N GLU A 292 14.39 -0.35 -15.64
CA GLU A 292 15.85 -0.29 -15.56
C GLU A 292 16.56 -0.67 -16.86
N GLY A 293 15.80 -0.89 -17.95
CA GLY A 293 16.31 -1.28 -19.25
C GLY A 293 16.73 -2.75 -19.33
N GLN A 294 16.31 -3.55 -18.36
CA GLN A 294 16.62 -4.99 -18.34
C GLN A 294 15.59 -5.79 -19.16
N ARG A 295 16.00 -6.93 -19.68
CA ARG A 295 15.16 -7.87 -20.40
C ARG A 295 15.21 -9.24 -19.76
N CYS A 296 14.12 -9.97 -19.85
CA CYS A 296 14.03 -11.35 -19.43
C CYS A 296 14.00 -12.24 -20.71
N ASP A 297 15.16 -12.38 -21.34
CA ASP A 297 15.34 -13.10 -22.61
C ASP A 297 15.71 -14.59 -22.39
N PHE A 298 15.37 -15.12 -21.22
CA PHE A 298 15.63 -16.51 -20.84
C PHE A 298 14.37 -17.14 -20.24
N GLU A 299 14.26 -18.46 -20.36
CA GLU A 299 13.16 -19.21 -19.78
C GLU A 299 13.17 -19.10 -18.24
N LEU A 300 12.09 -18.56 -17.68
CA LEU A 300 11.88 -18.41 -16.25
C LEU A 300 10.53 -18.97 -15.85
N VAL A 301 10.51 -19.85 -14.87
CA VAL A 301 9.29 -20.34 -14.22
C VAL A 301 9.16 -19.64 -12.86
N VAL A 302 8.05 -18.97 -12.62
CA VAL A 302 7.75 -18.31 -11.34
C VAL A 302 6.61 -19.07 -10.67
N LEU A 303 6.84 -19.48 -9.42
CA LEU A 303 5.91 -20.23 -8.59
C LEU A 303 5.38 -19.34 -7.47
N ILE A 304 4.06 -19.17 -7.41
CA ILE A 304 3.39 -18.44 -6.34
C ILE A 304 2.44 -19.37 -5.60
N GLY A 305 2.54 -19.38 -4.27
CA GLY A 305 1.69 -20.20 -3.42
C GLY A 305 2.29 -21.56 -3.06
N ALA A 306 1.56 -22.30 -2.22
CA ALA A 306 1.97 -23.61 -1.74
C ALA A 306 1.73 -24.76 -2.74
N GLY A 307 1.08 -24.47 -3.87
CA GLY A 307 0.42 -25.47 -4.68
C GLY A 307 -0.93 -25.87 -4.10
N PHE A 308 -1.72 -26.60 -4.84
CA PHE A 308 -3.00 -27.17 -4.41
C PHE A 308 -3.00 -28.69 -4.62
N MET A 309 -3.90 -29.38 -3.95
CA MET A 309 -3.98 -30.85 -4.08
C MET A 309 -4.93 -31.23 -5.22
N LEU A 310 -4.45 -32.07 -6.14
CA LEU A 310 -5.18 -32.65 -7.24
C LEU A 310 -4.78 -34.13 -7.36
N ASP A 311 -5.74 -35.05 -7.31
CA ASP A 311 -5.48 -36.49 -7.39
C ASP A 311 -4.35 -36.96 -6.44
N ASN A 312 -4.36 -36.47 -5.20
CA ASN A 312 -3.34 -36.68 -4.17
C ASN A 312 -1.92 -36.20 -4.52
N GLN A 313 -1.77 -35.38 -5.55
CA GLN A 313 -0.51 -34.77 -5.94
C GLN A 313 -0.59 -33.25 -5.77
N ARG A 314 0.52 -32.65 -5.40
CA ARG A 314 0.63 -31.18 -5.35
C ARG A 314 0.86 -30.63 -6.74
N CYS A 315 -0.01 -29.69 -7.14
CA CYS A 315 -0.03 -29.14 -8.49
C CYS A 315 -0.02 -27.59 -8.47
N TYR A 316 0.30 -27.03 -9.61
CA TYR A 316 0.22 -25.61 -9.95
C TYR A 316 -0.52 -25.44 -11.28
N LEU A 317 -1.23 -24.32 -11.45
CA LEU A 317 -1.90 -23.97 -12.72
C LEU A 317 -1.12 -22.91 -13.48
N ASP A 318 -1.10 -23.03 -14.79
CA ASP A 318 -0.73 -21.94 -15.68
C ASP A 318 -1.95 -21.09 -16.10
N HIS A 319 -1.74 -20.06 -16.91
CA HIS A 319 -2.78 -19.17 -17.42
C HIS A 319 -3.86 -19.83 -18.27
N ARG A 320 -3.65 -21.07 -18.72
CA ARG A 320 -4.63 -21.88 -19.47
C ARG A 320 -5.43 -22.81 -18.56
N GLY A 321 -5.14 -22.76 -17.25
CA GLY A 321 -5.69 -23.74 -16.31
C GLY A 321 -5.05 -25.12 -16.43
N GLN A 322 -3.90 -25.25 -17.14
CA GLN A 322 -3.20 -26.53 -17.24
C GLN A 322 -2.51 -26.81 -15.90
N PRO A 323 -2.82 -27.94 -15.24
CA PRO A 323 -2.15 -28.34 -14.01
C PRO A 323 -0.80 -28.99 -14.31
N TYR A 324 0.18 -28.64 -13.46
CA TYR A 324 1.54 -29.20 -13.45
C TYR A 324 1.83 -29.81 -12.08
N THR A 325 2.16 -31.08 -12.03
CA THR A 325 2.70 -31.72 -10.82
C THR A 325 4.08 -31.18 -10.50
N LEU A 326 4.60 -31.44 -9.29
CA LEU A 326 5.96 -31.01 -8.93
C LEU A 326 7.04 -31.63 -9.84
N GLU A 327 6.85 -32.87 -10.30
CA GLU A 327 7.74 -33.51 -11.25
C GLU A 327 7.72 -32.81 -12.62
N GLU A 328 6.51 -32.49 -13.11
CA GLU A 328 6.34 -31.74 -14.35
C GLU A 328 6.94 -30.33 -14.22
N VAL A 329 6.77 -29.63 -13.07
CA VAL A 329 7.42 -28.35 -12.79
C VAL A 329 8.94 -28.48 -12.79
N ALA A 330 9.49 -29.55 -12.19
CA ALA A 330 10.93 -29.80 -12.19
C ALA A 330 11.50 -29.95 -13.60
N ALA A 331 10.74 -30.62 -14.48
CA ALA A 331 11.11 -30.89 -15.87
C ALA A 331 11.00 -29.68 -16.80
N LEU A 332 10.25 -28.62 -16.40
CA LEU A 332 10.15 -27.41 -17.22
C LEU A 332 11.51 -26.76 -17.46
N PRO A 333 11.78 -26.28 -18.69
CA PRO A 333 13.02 -25.59 -19.00
C PRO A 333 13.20 -24.30 -18.23
N GLY A 334 14.44 -23.84 -18.10
CA GLY A 334 14.77 -22.55 -17.54
C GLY A 334 14.97 -22.53 -16.04
N LYS A 335 15.25 -21.31 -15.54
CA LYS A 335 15.43 -21.04 -14.11
C LYS A 335 14.09 -20.99 -13.40
N LYS A 336 14.08 -21.30 -12.10
CA LYS A 336 12.87 -21.33 -11.28
C LYS A 336 13.00 -20.40 -10.10
N LEU A 337 11.95 -19.60 -9.88
CA LEU A 337 11.82 -18.63 -8.80
C LEU A 337 10.55 -18.92 -8.01
N ALA A 338 10.67 -19.25 -6.72
CA ALA A 338 9.52 -19.37 -5.84
C ALA A 338 9.37 -18.11 -4.99
N ILE A 339 8.12 -17.67 -4.81
CA ILE A 339 7.78 -16.42 -4.11
C ILE A 339 6.68 -16.69 -3.08
N GLY A 340 6.93 -16.21 -1.85
CA GLY A 340 6.03 -16.32 -0.72
C GLY A 340 6.39 -17.43 0.25
N THR A 341 6.19 -17.20 1.55
CA THR A 341 6.47 -18.18 2.60
C THR A 341 5.78 -19.52 2.36
N CYS A 342 4.55 -19.51 1.82
CA CYS A 342 3.81 -20.74 1.50
C CYS A 342 4.48 -21.56 0.38
N ALA A 343 5.26 -20.95 -0.51
CA ALA A 343 6.01 -21.66 -1.54
C ALA A 343 7.27 -22.37 -0.99
N HIS A 344 7.50 -22.38 0.33
CA HIS A 344 8.61 -23.10 0.96
C HIS A 344 8.63 -24.60 0.59
N THR A 345 7.46 -25.19 0.38
CA THR A 345 7.30 -26.60 -0.02
C THR A 345 7.99 -26.97 -1.33
N VAL A 346 8.26 -25.98 -2.19
CA VAL A 346 8.88 -26.20 -3.53
C VAL A 346 10.27 -25.57 -3.68
N VAL A 347 10.85 -25.09 -2.59
CA VAL A 347 12.20 -24.47 -2.60
C VAL A 347 13.26 -25.37 -3.21
N HIS A 348 13.16 -26.68 -2.95
CA HIS A 348 14.10 -27.68 -3.48
C HIS A 348 14.10 -27.80 -5.02
N LEU A 349 13.06 -27.30 -5.69
CA LEU A 349 12.95 -27.25 -7.15
C LEU A 349 13.49 -25.95 -7.75
N THR A 350 13.87 -24.96 -6.93
CA THR A 350 14.07 -23.59 -7.39
C THR A 350 15.53 -23.13 -7.35
N ASN A 351 15.88 -22.25 -8.26
CA ASN A 351 17.17 -21.56 -8.28
C ASN A 351 17.22 -20.40 -7.28
N ARG A 352 16.04 -19.83 -6.98
CA ARG A 352 15.86 -18.75 -5.99
C ARG A 352 14.52 -18.89 -5.29
N PHE A 353 14.53 -18.54 -4.02
CA PHE A 353 13.36 -18.43 -3.18
C PHE A 353 13.30 -17.03 -2.56
N VAL A 354 12.11 -16.43 -2.56
CA VAL A 354 11.83 -15.16 -1.94
C VAL A 354 10.79 -15.36 -0.86
N GLU A 355 11.23 -15.35 0.36
CA GLU A 355 10.38 -15.52 1.54
C GLU A 355 9.58 -14.25 1.84
N GLY A 356 8.42 -14.43 2.47
CA GLY A 356 7.54 -13.38 2.99
C GLY A 356 6.09 -13.61 2.61
N CYS A 357 5.18 -13.25 3.50
CA CYS A 357 3.75 -13.20 3.25
C CYS A 357 3.22 -11.83 3.70
N MET A 358 3.35 -10.82 2.91
CA MET A 358 3.91 -10.61 1.57
C MET A 358 5.45 -10.50 1.59
N PRO A 359 6.14 -10.89 0.52
CA PRO A 359 7.57 -10.61 0.41
C PRO A 359 7.80 -9.10 0.29
N PHE A 360 8.92 -8.68 0.81
CA PHE A 360 9.36 -7.29 0.67
C PHE A 360 9.41 -6.92 -0.82
N PRO A 361 8.79 -5.83 -1.30
CA PRO A 361 8.66 -5.58 -2.75
C PRO A 361 9.99 -5.57 -3.51
N ASN A 362 11.08 -5.17 -2.86
CA ASN A 362 12.41 -5.19 -3.47
C ASN A 362 13.05 -6.59 -3.51
N ALA A 363 12.53 -7.57 -2.77
CA ALA A 363 13.13 -8.91 -2.73
C ALA A 363 12.91 -9.71 -4.02
N PRO A 364 11.69 -9.77 -4.61
CA PRO A 364 11.52 -10.35 -5.95
C PRO A 364 12.34 -9.62 -7.01
N HIS A 365 12.43 -8.28 -6.96
CA HIS A 365 13.24 -7.48 -7.86
C HIS A 365 14.75 -7.84 -7.77
N ALA A 366 15.29 -7.92 -6.56
CA ALA A 366 16.67 -8.37 -6.35
C ALA A 366 16.90 -9.82 -6.80
N ALA A 367 15.90 -10.69 -6.65
CA ALA A 367 15.97 -12.07 -7.11
C ALA A 367 16.06 -12.14 -8.65
N LEU A 368 15.29 -11.32 -9.38
CA LEU A 368 15.39 -11.22 -10.84
C LEU A 368 16.80 -10.80 -11.26
N HIS A 369 17.37 -9.76 -10.67
CA HIS A 369 18.74 -9.33 -10.95
C HIS A 369 19.77 -10.44 -10.71
N ARG A 370 19.63 -11.19 -9.62
CA ARG A 370 20.52 -12.34 -9.33
C ARG A 370 20.37 -13.48 -10.33
N LEU A 371 19.15 -13.73 -10.80
CA LEU A 371 18.89 -14.76 -11.82
C LEU A 371 19.44 -14.37 -13.19
N THR A 372 19.40 -13.10 -13.53
CA THR A 372 19.89 -12.57 -14.81
C THR A 372 21.38 -12.24 -14.80
N GLY A 373 22.01 -12.16 -13.62
CA GLY A 373 23.38 -11.70 -13.47
C GLY A 373 23.54 -10.18 -13.70
N THR A 374 22.45 -9.43 -13.61
CA THR A 374 22.45 -7.96 -13.77
C THR A 374 22.57 -7.25 -12.43
N TRP A 375 22.86 -5.96 -12.47
CA TRP A 375 23.03 -5.13 -11.28
C TRP A 375 21.79 -4.28 -11.02
N CYS A 376 21.28 -4.33 -9.80
CA CYS A 376 20.14 -3.52 -9.38
C CYS A 376 20.53 -2.03 -9.29
N SER A 377 19.83 -1.16 -10.02
CA SER A 377 20.13 0.28 -10.09
C SER A 377 19.95 1.00 -8.73
N VAL A 378 19.06 0.52 -7.89
CA VAL A 378 18.82 1.07 -6.55
C VAL A 378 20.07 1.02 -5.68
N MET A 379 20.88 -0.01 -5.82
CA MET A 379 22.15 -0.20 -5.08
C MET A 379 23.36 0.37 -5.81
N SER A 380 23.17 1.05 -6.93
CA SER A 380 24.26 1.65 -7.69
C SER A 380 24.80 2.91 -7.01
N LEU A 381 26.14 3.04 -6.96
CA LEU A 381 26.80 4.27 -6.51
C LEU A 381 26.48 5.50 -7.37
N LYS A 382 25.97 5.28 -8.60
CA LYS A 382 25.47 6.36 -9.47
C LYS A 382 24.13 6.92 -8.99
N ASN A 383 23.44 6.22 -8.08
CA ASN A 383 22.18 6.70 -7.51
C ASN A 383 22.48 7.83 -6.52
N ARG A 384 22.22 9.08 -6.91
CA ARG A 384 22.41 10.28 -6.09
C ARG A 384 21.70 10.26 -4.73
N HIS A 385 20.67 9.40 -4.60
CA HIS A 385 19.90 9.26 -3.37
C HIS A 385 20.43 8.17 -2.43
N LEU A 386 21.41 7.36 -2.87
CA LEU A 386 21.92 6.25 -2.07
C LEU A 386 22.52 6.74 -0.74
N LEU A 387 23.40 7.73 -0.78
CA LEU A 387 24.06 8.25 0.44
C LEU A 387 23.07 8.91 1.42
N PRO A 388 22.17 9.82 1.00
CA PRO A 388 21.10 10.34 1.86
C PRO A 388 20.26 9.25 2.49
N MET A 389 19.91 8.19 1.74
CA MET A 389 19.12 7.07 2.25
C MET A 389 19.89 6.23 3.27
N LEU A 390 21.18 5.95 3.06
CA LEU A 390 22.01 5.26 4.04
C LEU A 390 22.11 6.05 5.35
N ILE A 391 22.36 7.37 5.27
CA ILE A 391 22.39 8.25 6.43
C ILE A 391 21.05 8.24 7.16
N ALA A 392 19.94 8.34 6.45
CA ALA A 392 18.60 8.27 7.02
C ALA A 392 18.36 6.92 7.73
N THR A 393 18.75 5.80 7.11
CA THR A 393 18.64 4.46 7.70
C THR A 393 19.42 4.37 9.02
N LEU A 394 20.63 4.88 9.06
CA LEU A 394 21.46 4.89 10.28
C LEU A 394 20.82 5.75 11.38
N ARG A 395 20.33 6.94 11.04
CA ARG A 395 19.66 7.85 12.00
C ARG A 395 18.37 7.23 12.57
N THR A 396 17.51 6.68 11.71
CA THR A 396 16.29 5.98 12.15
C THR A 396 16.64 4.79 13.06
N SER A 397 17.62 3.96 12.67
CA SER A 397 18.06 2.83 13.49
C SER A 397 18.58 3.29 14.86
N GLN A 398 19.35 4.37 14.90
CA GLN A 398 19.90 4.95 16.12
C GLN A 398 18.78 5.48 17.03
N LYS A 399 17.81 6.22 16.47
CA LYS A 399 16.66 6.75 17.19
C LYS A 399 15.82 5.61 17.78
N ARG A 400 15.50 4.58 17.00
CA ARG A 400 14.75 3.40 17.47
C ARG A 400 15.47 2.69 18.61
N LYS A 401 16.79 2.49 18.52
CA LYS A 401 17.59 1.92 19.61
C LYS A 401 17.55 2.77 20.89
N GLN A 402 17.56 4.10 20.77
CA GLN A 402 17.43 5.00 21.92
C GLN A 402 16.07 4.85 22.60
N LEU A 403 14.98 4.83 21.83
CA LEU A 403 13.62 4.65 22.35
C LEU A 403 13.45 3.29 23.06
N LEU A 404 13.96 2.21 22.46
CA LEU A 404 13.94 0.87 23.08
C LEU A 404 14.74 0.83 24.39
N ARG A 405 15.91 1.50 24.46
CA ARG A 405 16.71 1.61 25.70
C ARG A 405 16.00 2.45 26.76
N ALA A 406 15.16 3.38 26.38
CA ALA A 406 14.32 4.15 27.28
C ALA A 406 13.06 3.37 27.76
N GLY A 407 12.91 2.09 27.37
CA GLY A 407 11.79 1.25 27.74
C GLY A 407 10.52 1.49 26.94
N LEU A 408 10.59 2.33 25.87
CA LEU A 408 9.43 2.59 25.02
C LEU A 408 9.21 1.45 24.03
N ARG A 409 7.96 1.16 23.74
CA ARG A 409 7.56 0.11 22.80
C ARG A 409 7.46 0.68 21.41
N LEU A 410 8.03 -0.03 20.47
CA LEU A 410 7.96 0.27 19.04
C LEU A 410 7.17 -0.83 18.33
N ASP A 411 6.91 -0.62 17.04
CA ASP A 411 6.32 -1.63 16.19
C ASP A 411 7.07 -2.97 16.25
N CYS A 412 6.34 -4.05 16.23
CA CYS A 412 6.87 -5.41 16.18
C CYS A 412 6.11 -6.26 15.16
N ALA A 413 6.66 -7.42 14.82
CA ALA A 413 6.07 -8.31 13.82
C ALA A 413 4.76 -8.97 14.29
N LEU A 414 4.61 -9.17 15.61
CA LEU A 414 3.46 -9.85 16.21
C LEU A 414 2.87 -8.97 17.30
N PRO A 415 1.75 -8.28 17.05
CA PRO A 415 1.18 -7.30 17.97
C PRO A 415 0.80 -7.87 19.33
N SER A 416 -0.04 -8.89 19.33
CA SER A 416 -0.69 -9.40 20.54
C SER A 416 0.25 -10.07 21.54
N SER A 417 1.40 -10.58 21.08
CA SER A 417 2.35 -11.28 21.96
C SER A 417 3.36 -10.36 22.65
N TYR A 418 3.35 -9.07 22.35
CA TYR A 418 4.39 -8.14 22.81
C TYR A 418 3.91 -7.03 23.74
N LEU A 419 2.61 -6.76 23.76
CA LEU A 419 2.03 -5.75 24.62
C LEU A 419 1.14 -6.39 25.70
N PRO A 420 1.30 -5.99 26.98
CA PRO A 420 0.41 -6.43 28.03
C PRO A 420 -1.04 -6.01 27.77
N GLU A 421 -1.99 -6.79 28.29
CA GLU A 421 -3.40 -6.47 28.15
C GLU A 421 -3.79 -5.16 28.84
N GLU A 422 -3.08 -4.78 29.89
CA GLU A 422 -3.30 -3.52 30.60
C GLU A 422 -3.04 -2.29 29.72
N GLU A 423 -2.26 -2.45 28.64
CA GLU A 423 -2.00 -1.38 27.65
C GLU A 423 -3.06 -1.34 26.54
N LEU A 424 -4.01 -2.29 26.54
CA LEU A 424 -5.06 -2.35 25.52
C LEU A 424 -6.14 -1.30 25.82
N ARG A 425 -6.38 -0.44 24.83
CA ARG A 425 -7.50 0.50 24.85
C ARG A 425 -8.65 -0.05 24.01
N VAL A 426 -9.86 -0.01 24.56
CA VAL A 426 -11.08 -0.42 23.89
C VAL A 426 -11.79 0.85 23.40
N LEU A 427 -11.97 0.96 22.07
CA LEU A 427 -12.76 2.03 21.49
C LEU A 427 -14.24 1.73 21.62
N VAL A 428 -14.97 2.68 22.15
CA VAL A 428 -16.44 2.65 22.20
C VAL A 428 -17.02 3.38 20.98
N PRO A 429 -18.24 3.04 20.53
CA PRO A 429 -18.84 3.63 19.33
C PRO A 429 -18.94 5.17 19.35
N GLU A 430 -19.18 5.76 20.53
CA GLU A 430 -19.30 7.22 20.70
C GLU A 430 -17.99 7.97 20.39
N GLU A 431 -16.84 7.35 20.59
CA GLU A 431 -15.52 7.92 20.28
C GLU A 431 -15.22 7.94 18.77
N GLN A 432 -16.06 7.28 17.98
CA GLN A 432 -15.91 7.16 16.52
C GLN A 432 -16.75 8.17 15.74
N ALA A 433 -17.52 9.02 16.43
CA ALA A 433 -18.33 10.04 15.79
C ALA A 433 -17.46 10.93 14.90
N LEU A 434 -17.93 11.20 13.68
CA LEU A 434 -17.31 12.18 12.79
C LEU A 434 -17.35 13.55 13.47
N ARG A 435 -16.19 14.19 13.55
CA ARG A 435 -16.11 15.54 14.08
C ARG A 435 -16.55 16.52 12.99
N ALA A 436 -17.45 17.42 13.35
CA ALA A 436 -17.82 18.49 12.45
C ALA A 436 -16.60 19.40 12.21
N ILE A 437 -16.29 19.65 10.94
CA ILE A 437 -15.35 20.70 10.55
C ILE A 437 -16.10 22.02 10.62
N PRO A 438 -15.59 23.03 11.33
CA PRO A 438 -16.21 24.35 11.29
C PRO A 438 -15.96 24.98 9.90
N TRP A 439 -16.89 24.78 8.97
CA TRP A 439 -16.81 25.31 7.61
C TRP A 439 -17.18 26.79 7.50
N ASP A 440 -17.73 27.37 8.57
CA ASP A 440 -18.12 28.81 8.66
C ASP A 440 -16.90 29.74 8.83
N LEU A 441 -15.76 29.35 8.29
CA LEU A 441 -14.57 30.19 8.33
C LEU A 441 -14.67 31.26 7.25
N PRO A 442 -14.53 32.55 7.61
CA PRO A 442 -14.58 33.63 6.65
C PRO A 442 -13.46 33.41 5.60
N PRO A 443 -13.71 33.69 4.31
CA PRO A 443 -12.70 33.64 3.29
C PRO A 443 -11.51 34.52 3.65
N MET A 444 -10.28 34.04 3.43
CA MET A 444 -9.08 34.86 3.63
C MET A 444 -9.10 36.07 2.71
N SER A 445 -8.80 37.23 3.26
CA SER A 445 -8.46 38.39 2.44
C SER A 445 -7.15 38.15 1.67
N GLN A 446 -6.98 38.87 0.56
CA GLN A 446 -5.73 38.79 -0.21
C GLN A 446 -4.48 39.21 0.59
N GLU A 447 -4.65 40.13 1.56
CA GLU A 447 -3.58 40.54 2.48
C GLU A 447 -3.17 39.42 3.44
N GLU A 448 -4.13 38.69 4.00
CA GLU A 448 -3.86 37.55 4.87
C GLU A 448 -3.19 36.41 4.11
N ILE A 449 -3.57 36.17 2.85
CA ILE A 449 -2.90 35.20 1.98
C ILE A 449 -1.44 35.63 1.74
N ARG A 450 -1.20 36.92 1.44
CA ARG A 450 0.16 37.43 1.22
C ARG A 450 1.02 37.44 2.49
N ALA A 451 0.41 37.65 3.65
CA ALA A 451 1.13 37.60 4.93
C ALA A 451 1.40 36.16 5.40
N ALA A 452 0.70 35.16 4.84
CA ALA A 452 0.87 33.74 5.15
C ALA A 452 1.84 33.01 4.21
N ILE A 453 2.20 33.64 3.08
CA ILE A 453 3.22 33.19 2.13
C ILE A 453 4.55 33.86 2.45
#